data_20c1040bb2b3e1da882d91c16d12a247
#
_entry.id   20c1040bb2b3e1da882d91c16d12a247
#
_cell.length_a   1.000
_cell.length_b   1.000
_cell.length_c   1.000
_cell.angle_alpha   90.00
_cell.angle_beta   90.00
_cell.angle_gamma   90.00
#
_symmetry.space_group_name_H-M   'P 1'
#
loop_
_entity.id
_entity.type
_entity.pdbx_description
1 polymer ?
#
loop_
_entity_poly.entity_id
_entity_poly.type
_entity_poly.pdbx_seq_one_letter_code
_entity_poly.pdbx_strand_id
1 'polypeptide(L)'
;MSQEQAASPEVELEETEVEFDELEALRTERDEMRDKFMRALADAENSRKRADRDRKEAEMYGSTRPARDLLPVYDNLNRAIQAIPDESREASAALIEGVELTLRELTNVMAKHGMTTISPAVGEMFDPQNHQAMFEAPLPGTKAGQIIQVMTEGFLLYDRLLRPAQVGVSSNTQG
;
A
#
# COMPACT_ATOMS: atom_id res chain seq x y z
N MET A 1 -7.52 91.14 -3.86
CA MET A 1 -7.00 90.75 -5.17
C MET A 1 -6.27 89.45 -4.97
N SER A 2 -6.93 88.34 -5.12
CA SER A 2 -6.33 86.99 -5.02
C SER A 2 -5.85 86.59 -6.42
N GLN A 3 -4.57 86.37 -6.56
CA GLN A 3 -4.03 85.79 -7.78
C GLN A 3 -4.22 84.29 -7.68
N GLU A 4 -5.15 83.76 -8.49
CA GLU A 4 -5.29 82.35 -8.79
C GLU A 4 -4.18 81.99 -9.74
N GLN A 5 -3.20 81.26 -9.26
CA GLN A 5 -2.03 80.80 -10.01
C GLN A 5 -2.51 79.58 -10.80
N ALA A 6 -2.91 79.78 -12.05
CA ALA A 6 -3.25 78.72 -12.98
C ALA A 6 -1.97 77.90 -13.23
N ALA A 7 -2.01 76.58 -12.89
CA ALA A 7 -0.97 75.64 -13.20
C ALA A 7 -0.70 75.61 -14.72
N SER A 8 0.55 75.57 -15.14
CA SER A 8 0.91 75.52 -16.55
C SER A 8 0.45 74.14 -17.15
N PRO A 9 -0.05 74.11 -18.37
CA PRO A 9 -0.56 72.88 -19.00
C PRO A 9 0.54 71.77 -19.13
N GLU A 10 1.80 72.15 -19.09
CA GLU A 10 2.93 71.20 -19.09
C GLU A 10 3.06 70.43 -17.76
N VAL A 11 2.76 71.04 -16.61
CA VAL A 11 2.81 70.43 -15.28
C VAL A 11 1.64 69.47 -15.11
N GLU A 12 0.44 69.80 -15.62
CA GLU A 12 -0.71 68.90 -15.59
C GLU A 12 -0.50 67.66 -16.48
N LEU A 13 0.23 67.79 -17.60
CA LEU A 13 0.55 66.65 -18.48
C LEU A 13 1.61 65.72 -17.84
N GLU A 14 2.64 66.25 -17.20
CA GLU A 14 3.64 65.45 -16.48
C GLU A 14 3.07 64.71 -15.28
N GLU A 15 2.15 65.35 -14.50
CA GLU A 15 1.47 64.69 -13.38
C GLU A 15 0.53 63.58 -13.84
N THR A 16 -0.17 63.70 -14.96
CA THR A 16 -1.03 62.67 -15.54
C THR A 16 -0.25 61.52 -16.15
N GLU A 17 0.91 61.73 -16.73
CA GLU A 17 1.80 60.66 -17.22
C GLU A 17 2.38 59.85 -16.07
N VAL A 18 2.85 60.51 -14.97
CA VAL A 18 3.34 59.81 -13.78
C VAL A 18 2.27 58.98 -13.09
N GLU A 19 1.05 59.51 -12.93
CA GLU A 19 -0.10 58.76 -12.39
C GLU A 19 -0.48 57.52 -13.27
N PHE A 20 -0.34 57.67 -14.60
CA PHE A 20 -0.61 56.55 -15.53
C PHE A 20 0.43 55.44 -15.41
N ASP A 21 1.70 55.80 -15.34
CA ASP A 21 2.81 54.86 -15.17
C ASP A 21 2.72 54.13 -13.82
N GLU A 22 2.40 54.84 -12.70
CA GLU A 22 2.16 54.22 -11.39
C GLU A 22 1.00 53.23 -11.42
N LEU A 23 -0.10 53.56 -12.09
CA LEU A 23 -1.27 52.74 -12.19
C LEU A 23 -1.01 51.49 -13.03
N GLU A 24 -0.18 51.57 -14.06
CA GLU A 24 0.24 50.44 -14.86
C GLU A 24 1.21 49.51 -14.09
N ALA A 25 2.14 50.09 -13.32
CA ALA A 25 3.01 49.34 -12.43
C ALA A 25 2.23 48.59 -11.33
N LEU A 26 1.26 49.25 -10.70
CA LEU A 26 0.38 48.64 -9.70
C LEU A 26 -0.50 47.52 -10.29
N ARG A 27 -0.97 47.68 -11.54
CA ARG A 27 -1.70 46.61 -12.23
C ARG A 27 -0.81 45.40 -12.47
N THR A 28 0.43 45.61 -12.89
CA THR A 28 1.40 44.57 -13.15
C THR A 28 1.72 43.80 -11.85
N GLU A 29 2.00 44.53 -10.76
CA GLU A 29 2.24 43.94 -9.46
C GLU A 29 1.04 43.14 -8.95
N ARG A 30 -0.18 43.67 -9.10
CA ARG A 30 -1.42 42.96 -8.77
C ARG A 30 -1.54 41.66 -9.55
N ASP A 31 -1.28 41.68 -10.86
CA ASP A 31 -1.41 40.50 -11.70
C ASP A 31 -0.33 39.44 -11.37
N GLU A 32 0.90 39.87 -11.10
CA GLU A 32 1.93 38.97 -10.59
C GLU A 32 1.57 38.34 -9.24
N MET A 33 1.04 39.16 -8.30
CA MET A 33 0.60 38.64 -7.00
C MET A 33 -0.57 37.70 -7.13
N ARG A 34 -1.49 37.98 -8.04
CA ARG A 34 -2.62 37.09 -8.36
C ARG A 34 -2.13 35.76 -8.91
N ASP A 35 -1.17 35.79 -9.82
CA ASP A 35 -0.58 34.56 -10.38
C ASP A 35 0.18 33.74 -9.32
N LYS A 36 0.94 34.40 -8.46
CA LYS A 36 1.62 33.76 -7.32
C LYS A 36 0.61 33.15 -6.35
N PHE A 37 -0.49 33.87 -6.06
CA PHE A 37 -1.57 33.37 -5.21
C PHE A 37 -2.25 32.15 -5.83
N MET A 38 -2.58 32.19 -7.13
CA MET A 38 -3.23 31.05 -7.81
C MET A 38 -2.35 29.81 -7.84
N ARG A 39 -1.02 29.97 -8.05
CA ARG A 39 -0.06 28.87 -7.96
C ARG A 39 0.01 28.33 -6.54
N ALA A 40 0.15 29.17 -5.54
CA ALA A 40 0.19 28.76 -4.14
C ALA A 40 -1.08 28.00 -3.71
N LEU A 41 -2.25 28.43 -4.19
CA LEU A 41 -3.51 27.77 -3.94
C LEU A 41 -3.57 26.38 -4.57
N ALA A 42 -3.12 26.26 -5.83
CA ALA A 42 -3.03 24.98 -6.53
C ALA A 42 -2.05 24.01 -5.84
N ASP A 43 -0.89 24.51 -5.39
CA ASP A 43 0.09 23.72 -4.66
C ASP A 43 -0.42 23.27 -3.29
N ALA A 44 -1.15 24.13 -2.59
CA ALA A 44 -1.79 23.80 -1.31
C ALA A 44 -2.86 22.69 -1.51
N GLU A 45 -3.69 22.80 -2.55
CA GLU A 45 -4.70 21.77 -2.86
C GLU A 45 -4.05 20.43 -3.24
N ASN A 46 -2.99 20.45 -4.05
CA ASN A 46 -2.24 19.26 -4.42
C ASN A 46 -1.59 18.61 -3.18
N SER A 47 -1.02 19.42 -2.30
CA SER A 47 -0.41 18.95 -1.05
C SER A 47 -1.46 18.32 -0.13
N ARG A 48 -2.66 18.92 -0.02
CA ARG A 48 -3.78 18.37 0.75
C ARG A 48 -4.22 17.02 0.18
N LYS A 49 -4.41 16.93 -1.15
CA LYS A 49 -4.78 15.66 -1.81
C LYS A 49 -3.73 14.57 -1.59
N ARG A 50 -2.44 14.93 -1.61
CA ARG A 50 -1.35 13.99 -1.32
C ARG A 50 -1.39 13.53 0.12
N ALA A 51 -1.49 14.44 1.07
CA ALA A 51 -1.57 14.11 2.50
C ALA A 51 -2.77 13.21 2.83
N ASP A 52 -3.92 13.40 2.19
CA ASP A 52 -5.09 12.53 2.35
C ASP A 52 -4.84 11.11 1.83
N ARG A 53 -4.10 10.97 0.71
CA ARG A 53 -3.69 9.65 0.19
C ARG A 53 -2.69 8.97 1.12
N ASP A 54 -1.65 9.70 1.50
CA ASP A 54 -0.58 9.19 2.38
C ASP A 54 -1.17 8.73 3.73
N ARG A 55 -2.14 9.47 4.26
CA ARG A 55 -2.86 9.08 5.48
C ARG A 55 -3.62 7.76 5.29
N LYS A 56 -4.38 7.61 4.21
CA LYS A 56 -5.10 6.37 3.91
C LYS A 56 -4.14 5.19 3.73
N GLU A 57 -3.03 5.39 3.02
CA GLU A 57 -2.00 4.37 2.89
C GLU A 57 -1.37 4.00 4.24
N ALA A 58 -1.08 4.98 5.08
CA ALA A 58 -0.56 4.73 6.42
C ALA A 58 -1.56 3.96 7.31
N GLU A 59 -2.85 4.27 7.23
CA GLU A 59 -3.91 3.55 7.94
C GLU A 59 -4.02 2.09 7.46
N MET A 60 -3.95 1.84 6.14
CA MET A 60 -4.07 0.50 5.56
C MET A 60 -2.81 -0.34 5.77
N TYR A 61 -1.63 0.24 5.54
CA TYR A 61 -0.38 -0.52 5.47
C TYR A 61 0.61 -0.25 6.62
N GLY A 62 0.25 0.60 7.57
CA GLY A 62 1.10 0.89 8.73
C GLY A 62 1.42 -0.34 9.57
N SER A 63 0.53 -1.33 9.57
CA SER A 63 0.69 -2.62 10.26
C SER A 63 1.52 -3.65 9.50
N THR A 64 2.06 -3.33 8.31
CA THR A 64 2.80 -4.29 7.46
C THR A 64 3.96 -4.99 8.20
N ARG A 65 4.73 -4.26 9.02
CA ARG A 65 5.84 -4.85 9.80
C ARG A 65 5.33 -5.79 10.89
N PRO A 66 4.48 -5.36 11.85
CA PRO A 66 3.92 -6.25 12.84
C PRO A 66 3.21 -7.46 12.22
N ALA A 67 2.47 -7.26 11.13
CA ALA A 67 1.80 -8.35 10.42
C ALA A 67 2.80 -9.40 9.91
N ARG A 68 3.91 -8.97 9.30
CA ARG A 68 4.96 -9.87 8.82
C ARG A 68 5.67 -10.59 9.97
N ASP A 69 5.95 -9.88 11.07
CA ASP A 69 6.62 -10.44 12.25
C ASP A 69 5.73 -11.46 13.00
N LEU A 70 4.41 -11.43 12.78
CA LEU A 70 3.45 -12.38 13.34
C LEU A 70 3.39 -13.71 12.57
N LEU A 71 3.78 -13.75 11.28
CA LEU A 71 3.69 -14.96 10.45
C LEU A 71 4.45 -16.17 11.03
N PRO A 72 5.66 -16.02 11.63
CA PRO A 72 6.33 -17.14 12.28
C PRO A 72 5.53 -17.75 13.44
N VAL A 73 4.70 -16.96 14.14
CA VAL A 73 3.85 -17.48 15.22
C VAL A 73 2.79 -18.40 14.64
N TYR A 74 2.14 -17.96 13.55
CA TYR A 74 1.19 -18.78 12.79
C TYR A 74 1.83 -20.09 12.31
N ASP A 75 3.01 -20.00 11.67
CA ASP A 75 3.73 -21.18 11.18
C ASP A 75 4.12 -22.16 12.30
N ASN A 76 4.54 -21.64 13.45
CA ASN A 76 4.92 -22.46 14.60
C ASN A 76 3.72 -23.18 15.22
N LEU A 77 2.54 -22.54 15.28
CA LEU A 77 1.31 -23.17 15.72
C LEU A 77 0.91 -24.32 14.78
N ASN A 78 0.94 -24.08 13.46
CA ASN A 78 0.67 -25.12 12.47
C ASN A 78 1.68 -26.28 12.59
N ARG A 79 2.96 -25.97 12.72
CA ARG A 79 4.01 -26.98 12.89
C ARG A 79 3.83 -27.80 14.15
N ALA A 80 3.41 -27.17 15.26
CA ALA A 80 3.14 -27.86 16.51
C ALA A 80 2.04 -28.89 16.36
N ILE A 81 0.94 -28.57 15.66
CA ILE A 81 -0.14 -29.50 15.37
C ILE A 81 0.35 -30.67 14.48
N GLN A 82 1.13 -30.35 13.44
CA GLN A 82 1.65 -31.35 12.48
C GLN A 82 2.71 -32.28 13.09
N ALA A 83 3.45 -31.79 14.10
CA ALA A 83 4.50 -32.57 14.75
C ALA A 83 3.99 -33.63 15.73
N ILE A 84 2.68 -33.65 16.05
CA ILE A 84 2.11 -34.63 16.95
C ILE A 84 1.97 -35.98 16.22
N PRO A 85 2.65 -37.05 16.70
CA PRO A 85 2.54 -38.37 16.11
C PRO A 85 1.10 -38.89 16.17
N ASP A 86 0.66 -39.62 15.17
CA ASP A 86 -0.71 -40.17 15.09
C ASP A 86 -1.04 -41.04 16.31
N GLU A 87 -0.07 -41.79 16.83
CA GLU A 87 -0.19 -42.63 18.03
C GLU A 87 -0.50 -41.83 19.32
N SER A 88 -0.09 -40.56 19.37
CA SER A 88 -0.28 -39.68 20.53
C SER A 88 -1.44 -38.70 20.35
N ARG A 89 -2.10 -38.69 19.20
CA ARG A 89 -3.18 -37.72 18.90
C ARG A 89 -4.36 -37.88 19.86
N GLU A 90 -4.76 -39.09 20.17
CA GLU A 90 -5.88 -39.36 21.07
C GLU A 90 -5.57 -38.89 22.51
N ALA A 91 -4.37 -39.18 23.00
CA ALA A 91 -3.93 -38.73 24.31
C ALA A 91 -3.74 -37.21 24.41
N SER A 92 -3.48 -36.56 23.29
CA SER A 92 -3.21 -35.11 23.20
C SER A 92 -4.40 -34.32 22.64
N ALA A 93 -5.57 -34.93 22.50
CA ALA A 93 -6.74 -34.35 21.81
C ALA A 93 -7.13 -32.97 22.37
N ALA A 94 -7.21 -32.84 23.69
CA ALA A 94 -7.56 -31.54 24.33
C ALA A 94 -6.51 -30.43 24.07
N LEU A 95 -5.22 -30.80 24.01
CA LEU A 95 -4.15 -29.87 23.69
C LEU A 95 -4.24 -29.44 22.21
N ILE A 96 -4.45 -30.40 21.31
CA ILE A 96 -4.61 -30.15 19.88
C ILE A 96 -5.77 -29.21 19.65
N GLU A 97 -6.93 -29.48 20.24
CA GLU A 97 -8.12 -28.63 20.15
C GLU A 97 -7.84 -27.19 20.63
N GLY A 98 -7.12 -27.04 21.75
CA GLY A 98 -6.74 -25.74 22.28
C GLY A 98 -5.84 -24.96 21.33
N VAL A 99 -4.86 -25.61 20.68
CA VAL A 99 -3.96 -24.99 19.70
C VAL A 99 -4.71 -24.65 18.42
N GLU A 100 -5.60 -25.52 17.93
CA GLU A 100 -6.44 -25.27 16.76
C GLU A 100 -7.40 -24.08 16.97
N LEU A 101 -8.02 -23.99 18.17
CA LEU A 101 -8.84 -22.83 18.52
C LEU A 101 -8.01 -21.54 18.53
N THR A 102 -6.80 -21.57 19.08
CA THR A 102 -5.90 -20.42 19.10
C THR A 102 -5.49 -20.01 17.68
N LEU A 103 -5.18 -20.98 16.83
CA LEU A 103 -4.81 -20.74 15.43
C LEU A 103 -6.00 -20.13 14.65
N ARG A 104 -7.20 -20.65 14.87
CA ARG A 104 -8.44 -20.13 14.26
C ARG A 104 -8.70 -18.69 14.69
N GLU A 105 -8.57 -18.40 16.00
CA GLU A 105 -8.75 -17.02 16.49
C GLU A 105 -7.68 -16.08 15.93
N LEU A 106 -6.43 -16.51 15.89
CA LEU A 106 -5.35 -15.74 15.24
C LEU A 106 -5.70 -15.41 13.77
N THR A 107 -6.15 -16.41 13.01
CA THR A 107 -6.56 -16.22 11.61
C THR A 107 -7.73 -15.24 11.49
N ASN A 108 -8.72 -15.32 12.40
CA ASN A 108 -9.85 -14.40 12.43
C ASN A 108 -9.41 -12.96 12.72
N VAL A 109 -8.49 -12.77 13.68
CA VAL A 109 -7.93 -11.45 13.98
C VAL A 109 -7.14 -10.91 12.78
N MET A 110 -6.31 -11.74 12.17
CA MET A 110 -5.57 -11.37 10.95
C MET A 110 -6.53 -10.92 9.84
N ALA A 111 -7.61 -11.67 9.59
CA ALA A 111 -8.62 -11.34 8.59
C ALA A 111 -9.34 -10.01 8.88
N LYS A 112 -9.67 -9.72 10.15
CA LYS A 112 -10.27 -8.42 10.55
C LYS A 112 -9.35 -7.23 10.22
N HIS A 113 -8.04 -7.45 10.21
CA HIS A 113 -7.04 -6.43 9.85
C HIS A 113 -6.62 -6.47 8.38
N GLY A 114 -7.40 -7.12 7.52
CA GLY A 114 -7.17 -7.14 6.07
C GLY A 114 -6.10 -8.13 5.61
N MET A 115 -5.67 -9.06 6.46
CA MET A 115 -4.77 -10.13 6.05
C MET A 115 -5.56 -11.29 5.43
N THR A 116 -5.09 -11.78 4.29
CA THR A 116 -5.67 -12.93 3.58
C THR A 116 -4.62 -14.00 3.36
N THR A 117 -4.95 -15.25 3.63
CA THR A 117 -4.06 -16.40 3.41
C THR A 117 -4.05 -16.79 1.93
N ILE A 118 -2.86 -17.08 1.40
CA ILE A 118 -2.63 -17.67 0.10
C ILE A 118 -2.30 -19.14 0.35
N SER A 119 -3.28 -20.02 0.13
CA SER A 119 -3.14 -21.47 0.34
C SER A 119 -3.58 -22.17 -0.95
N PRO A 120 -2.66 -22.25 -1.94
CA PRO A 120 -2.99 -22.92 -3.20
C PRO A 120 -3.21 -24.41 -2.99
N ALA A 121 -4.13 -25.00 -3.75
CA ALA A 121 -4.34 -26.44 -3.71
C ALA A 121 -3.26 -27.20 -4.50
N VAL A 122 -2.97 -28.44 -4.07
CA VAL A 122 -2.13 -29.34 -4.86
C VAL A 122 -2.84 -29.61 -6.20
N GLY A 123 -2.09 -29.45 -7.31
CA GLY A 123 -2.63 -29.55 -8.67
C GLY A 123 -2.96 -28.21 -9.33
N GLU A 124 -3.02 -27.10 -8.57
CA GLU A 124 -3.13 -25.76 -9.15
C GLU A 124 -1.86 -25.37 -9.90
N MET A 125 -2.00 -24.42 -10.82
CA MET A 125 -0.86 -23.89 -11.57
C MET A 125 -0.10 -22.88 -10.71
N PHE A 126 1.21 -22.93 -10.82
CA PHE A 126 2.11 -21.96 -10.17
C PHE A 126 1.85 -20.54 -10.67
N ASP A 127 1.66 -19.61 -9.74
CA ASP A 127 1.51 -18.18 -9.99
C ASP A 127 2.73 -17.43 -9.43
N PRO A 128 3.58 -16.87 -10.28
CA PRO A 128 4.78 -16.13 -9.83
C PRO A 128 4.49 -14.90 -8.96
N GLN A 129 3.26 -14.37 -8.98
CA GLN A 129 2.89 -13.19 -8.19
C GLN A 129 2.62 -13.55 -6.73
N ASN A 130 2.09 -14.74 -6.48
CA ASN A 130 1.62 -15.18 -5.17
C ASN A 130 2.41 -16.37 -4.60
N HIS A 131 3.15 -17.10 -5.45
CA HIS A 131 3.85 -18.32 -5.07
C HIS A 131 5.36 -18.21 -5.28
N GLN A 132 6.11 -18.90 -4.44
CA GLN A 132 7.56 -19.08 -4.55
C GLN A 132 7.86 -20.57 -4.69
N ALA A 133 8.39 -20.98 -5.82
CA ALA A 133 8.86 -22.34 -6.02
C ALA A 133 10.15 -22.57 -5.21
N MET A 134 10.13 -23.54 -4.31
CA MET A 134 11.28 -23.91 -3.48
C MET A 134 12.07 -25.04 -4.10
N PHE A 135 11.40 -25.94 -4.81
CA PHE A 135 12.00 -27.04 -5.54
C PHE A 135 11.10 -27.47 -6.72
N GLU A 136 11.73 -28.17 -7.65
CA GLU A 136 11.05 -28.83 -8.76
C GLU A 136 11.31 -30.33 -8.71
N ALA A 137 10.27 -31.14 -8.92
CA ALA A 137 10.42 -32.59 -8.97
C ALA A 137 9.47 -33.21 -10.02
N PRO A 138 9.89 -34.25 -10.73
CA PRO A 138 9.01 -34.98 -11.62
C PRO A 138 8.00 -35.81 -10.78
N LEU A 139 6.72 -35.58 -10.95
CA LEU A 139 5.66 -36.36 -10.31
C LEU A 139 4.74 -36.93 -11.37
N PRO A 140 4.61 -38.29 -11.48
CA PRO A 140 3.70 -38.90 -12.46
C PRO A 140 2.27 -38.40 -12.30
N GLY A 141 1.60 -38.13 -13.44
CA GLY A 141 0.22 -37.64 -13.43
C GLY A 141 0.05 -36.14 -13.24
N THR A 142 1.16 -35.38 -13.18
CA THR A 142 1.12 -33.91 -13.08
C THR A 142 1.67 -33.28 -14.36
N LYS A 143 1.30 -32.01 -14.59
CA LYS A 143 1.85 -31.19 -15.70
C LYS A 143 2.94 -30.28 -15.17
N ALA A 144 3.86 -29.85 -16.07
CA ALA A 144 4.87 -28.87 -15.73
C ALA A 144 4.24 -27.60 -15.14
N GLY A 145 4.81 -27.11 -14.05
CA GLY A 145 4.32 -25.93 -13.35
C GLY A 145 3.11 -26.15 -12.45
N GLN A 146 2.60 -27.38 -12.30
CA GLN A 146 1.59 -27.68 -11.28
C GLN A 146 2.23 -27.75 -9.88
N ILE A 147 1.51 -27.23 -8.89
CA ILE A 147 1.90 -27.32 -7.48
C ILE A 147 1.72 -28.78 -7.03
N ILE A 148 2.79 -29.37 -6.53
CA ILE A 148 2.80 -30.76 -6.03
C ILE A 148 2.81 -30.81 -4.50
N GLN A 149 3.24 -29.72 -3.85
CA GLN A 149 3.28 -29.62 -2.40
C GLN A 149 3.22 -28.17 -1.98
N VAL A 150 2.49 -27.86 -0.92
CA VAL A 150 2.54 -26.58 -0.21
C VAL A 150 3.36 -26.77 1.05
N MET A 151 4.46 -26.03 1.17
CA MET A 151 5.36 -26.10 2.34
C MET A 151 4.99 -25.08 3.40
N THR A 152 4.63 -23.87 2.94
CA THR A 152 4.26 -22.78 3.83
C THR A 152 3.25 -21.88 3.11
N GLU A 153 2.19 -21.51 3.80
CA GLU A 153 1.18 -20.62 3.26
C GLU A 153 1.70 -19.20 3.08
N GLY A 154 1.20 -18.52 2.07
CA GLY A 154 1.46 -17.12 1.82
C GLY A 154 0.44 -16.22 2.49
N PHE A 155 0.74 -14.91 2.51
CA PHE A 155 -0.16 -13.91 3.08
C PHE A 155 -0.13 -12.60 2.30
N LEU A 156 -1.32 -12.02 2.13
CA LEU A 156 -1.54 -10.65 1.67
C LEU A 156 -1.98 -9.77 2.84
N LEU A 157 -1.66 -8.49 2.79
CA LEU A 157 -2.29 -7.45 3.58
C LEU A 157 -3.01 -6.52 2.61
N TYR A 158 -4.33 -6.61 2.55
CA TYR A 158 -5.16 -6.06 1.48
C TYR A 158 -4.69 -6.57 0.11
N ASP A 159 -4.09 -5.72 -0.72
CA ASP A 159 -3.51 -6.04 -2.04
C ASP A 159 -1.98 -6.18 -2.03
N ARG A 160 -1.32 -5.98 -0.87
CA ARG A 160 0.13 -6.04 -0.75
C ARG A 160 0.59 -7.42 -0.29
N LEU A 161 1.46 -8.05 -1.08
CA LEU A 161 2.08 -9.32 -0.70
C LEU A 161 3.00 -9.15 0.52
N LEU A 162 2.68 -9.84 1.61
CA LEU A 162 3.53 -9.92 2.81
C LEU A 162 4.58 -11.03 2.66
N ARG A 163 4.13 -12.20 2.21
CA ARG A 163 4.94 -13.40 1.99
C ARG A 163 4.26 -14.27 0.92
N PRO A 164 4.98 -14.74 -0.11
CA PRO A 164 4.44 -15.72 -1.06
C PRO A 164 4.24 -17.09 -0.39
N ALA A 165 3.31 -17.89 -0.92
CA ALA A 165 3.21 -19.29 -0.54
C ALA A 165 4.42 -20.05 -1.08
N GLN A 166 5.10 -20.82 -0.22
CA GLN A 166 6.23 -21.65 -0.61
C GLN A 166 5.73 -23.01 -1.07
N VAL A 167 6.02 -23.34 -2.32
CA VAL A 167 5.49 -24.53 -2.98
C VAL A 167 6.59 -25.34 -3.68
N GLY A 168 6.37 -26.65 -3.79
CA GLY A 168 7.06 -27.50 -4.73
C GLY A 168 6.26 -27.57 -6.03
N VAL A 169 6.92 -27.52 -7.17
CA VAL A 169 6.28 -27.58 -8.50
C VAL A 169 6.72 -28.80 -9.29
N SER A 170 5.85 -29.24 -10.18
CA SER A 170 6.18 -30.36 -11.08
C SER A 170 7.05 -29.88 -12.23
N SER A 171 8.11 -30.65 -12.52
CA SER A 171 8.97 -30.49 -13.70
C SER A 171 8.57 -31.41 -14.86
N ASN A 172 7.45 -32.13 -14.77
CA ASN A 172 7.01 -33.04 -15.82
C ASN A 172 6.74 -32.29 -17.13
N THR A 173 7.55 -32.58 -18.15
CA THR A 173 7.37 -32.07 -19.52
C THR A 173 6.39 -32.94 -20.38
N GLN A 174 5.87 -34.03 -19.82
CA GLN A 174 4.93 -34.91 -20.50
C GLN A 174 3.57 -34.81 -19.83
N GLY A 175 2.65 -34.09 -20.46
CA GLY A 175 1.23 -34.11 -20.20
C GLY A 175 0.53 -34.99 -21.22
#